data_6fd5703c7c01dbe17c347d5051088a12
#
_entry.id   6fd5703c7c01dbe17c347d5051088a12
#
_cell.length_a   1.000
_cell.length_b   1.000
_cell.length_c   1.000
_cell.angle_alpha   90.00
_cell.angle_beta   90.00
_cell.angle_gamma   90.00
#
_symmetry.space_group_name_H-M   'P 1'
#
loop_
_entity.id
_entity.type
_entity.pdbx_description
1 polymer ?
#
loop_
_entity_poly.entity_id
_entity_poly.type
_entity_poly.pdbx_seq_one_letter_code
_entity_poly.pdbx_strand_id
1 'polypeptide(L)'
;MGGYILGGGHSPLSSLYGLAADQVLSAEVVTPDGRFVTADFTQNTDLFWALRGGGGSTFGVVTSITVKAHPDLPVTASTFSFTVGGNNGSITSENFWTAVRNYLDYFPSLSSQGIYAYWFIIPTATGPMFLMQPFWAPGKTLEETNALLAPWFAQLTALNITFTPKTVHYDSFYPGWLASFPLEAVEKTHVATGSRLFPKENWESPESLNATFEAIKTSSQANLTIIAFIIDPSLKNGGYPDNSANPAWRNTYAHVLQSINWAQGASAAVQLQARQNFTFGFMQRWRDVSQGAGSYLGESDILEPDFQQSFYGTFYDRLLKIKKQLDPKDVFFAQTAVGSESWKVVTANGLPSGDGRLCRV
;
A
#
# COMPACT_ATOMS: atom_id res chain seq x y z
N MET A 1 3.95 14.36 -7.19
CA MET A 1 2.51 14.04 -7.33
C MET A 1 2.24 13.06 -8.48
N GLY A 2 2.95 13.12 -9.59
CA GLY A 2 2.65 12.32 -10.79
C GLY A 2 2.53 10.83 -10.53
N GLY A 3 3.58 10.16 -10.08
CA GLY A 3 3.55 8.70 -9.85
C GLY A 3 2.48 8.24 -8.84
N TYR A 4 2.28 9.00 -7.78
CA TYR A 4 1.29 8.73 -6.75
C TYR A 4 -0.15 8.70 -7.31
N ILE A 5 -0.59 9.79 -7.95
CA ILE A 5 -1.95 9.89 -8.51
C ILE A 5 -2.13 8.91 -9.68
N LEU A 6 -1.14 8.84 -10.58
CA LEU A 6 -1.22 8.00 -11.76
C LEU A 6 -1.25 6.50 -11.44
N GLY A 7 -0.76 6.09 -10.27
CA GLY A 7 -0.83 4.70 -9.79
C GLY A 7 -2.04 4.37 -8.92
N GLY A 8 -2.95 5.32 -8.72
CA GLY A 8 -4.09 5.20 -7.80
C GLY A 8 -3.95 6.11 -6.59
N GLY A 9 -2.93 5.92 -5.77
CA GLY A 9 -2.59 6.73 -4.60
C GLY A 9 -3.56 6.56 -3.43
N HIS A 10 -3.09 5.96 -2.34
CA HIS A 10 -3.84 5.87 -1.10
C HIS A 10 -3.39 6.95 -0.10
N SER A 11 -4.27 7.29 0.83
CA SER A 11 -4.01 8.34 1.83
C SER A 11 -4.78 8.06 3.12
N PRO A 12 -4.48 8.80 4.20
CA PRO A 12 -5.26 8.74 5.44
C PRO A 12 -6.74 9.11 5.31
N LEU A 13 -7.17 9.57 4.13
CA LEU A 13 -8.57 9.89 3.82
C LEU A 13 -9.22 8.90 2.85
N SER A 14 -8.53 7.83 2.46
CA SER A 14 -9.05 6.93 1.42
C SER A 14 -10.30 6.16 1.85
N SER A 15 -10.47 5.86 3.13
CA SER A 15 -11.71 5.26 3.65
C SER A 15 -12.90 6.23 3.69
N LEU A 16 -12.67 7.55 3.48
CA LEU A 16 -13.71 8.57 3.37
C LEU A 16 -13.95 9.02 1.93
N TYR A 17 -12.89 9.22 1.16
CA TYR A 17 -12.95 9.86 -0.16
C TYR A 17 -12.45 8.98 -1.31
N GLY A 18 -12.04 7.74 -1.05
CA GLY A 18 -11.46 6.87 -2.07
C GLY A 18 -9.98 7.14 -2.32
N LEU A 19 -9.50 6.74 -3.48
CA LEU A 19 -8.12 6.93 -3.92
C LEU A 19 -7.88 8.37 -4.44
N ALA A 20 -6.61 8.78 -4.51
CA ALA A 20 -6.26 10.07 -5.11
C ALA A 20 -6.66 10.15 -6.59
N ALA A 21 -6.59 9.04 -7.33
CA ALA A 21 -7.05 8.94 -8.70
C ALA A 21 -8.56 9.21 -8.86
N ASP A 22 -9.36 8.93 -7.84
CA ASP A 22 -10.81 9.20 -7.82
C ASP A 22 -11.12 10.71 -7.72
N GLN A 23 -10.14 11.51 -7.37
CA GLN A 23 -10.30 12.96 -7.17
C GLN A 23 -9.89 13.76 -8.41
N VAL A 24 -9.35 13.12 -9.46
CA VAL A 24 -8.86 13.79 -10.66
C VAL A 24 -10.02 14.21 -11.55
N LEU A 25 -10.04 15.50 -11.93
CA LEU A 25 -11.04 16.12 -12.81
C LEU A 25 -10.53 16.28 -14.24
N SER A 26 -9.24 16.60 -14.41
CA SER A 26 -8.58 16.73 -15.70
C SER A 26 -7.07 16.60 -15.57
N ALA A 27 -6.39 16.31 -16.66
CA ALA A 27 -4.93 16.33 -16.77
C ALA A 27 -4.48 16.98 -18.08
N GLU A 28 -3.36 17.70 -18.07
CA GLU A 28 -2.65 18.13 -19.24
C GLU A 28 -1.47 17.21 -19.50
N VAL A 29 -1.31 16.75 -20.71
CA VAL A 29 -0.43 15.64 -21.05
C VAL A 29 0.33 15.93 -22.34
N VAL A 30 1.64 15.66 -22.32
CA VAL A 30 2.43 15.51 -23.57
C VAL A 30 2.40 14.01 -23.93
N THR A 31 1.78 13.72 -25.06
CA THR A 31 1.63 12.35 -25.57
C THR A 31 2.91 11.84 -26.22
N PRO A 32 3.05 10.50 -26.46
CA PRO A 32 4.27 9.94 -27.06
C PRO A 32 4.62 10.50 -28.45
N ASP A 33 3.63 11.00 -29.19
CA ASP A 33 3.81 11.66 -30.50
C ASP A 33 4.09 13.16 -30.39
N GLY A 34 4.28 13.69 -29.16
CA GLY A 34 4.67 15.07 -28.91
C GLY A 34 3.53 16.09 -28.88
N ARG A 35 2.27 15.67 -28.97
CA ARG A 35 1.13 16.59 -28.85
C ARG A 35 0.88 16.95 -27.40
N PHE A 36 0.54 18.20 -27.15
CA PHE A 36 0.03 18.66 -25.85
C PHE A 36 -1.49 18.61 -25.88
N VAL A 37 -2.09 17.82 -24.98
CA VAL A 37 -3.53 17.56 -24.96
C VAL A 37 -4.08 17.67 -23.53
N THR A 38 -5.35 18.07 -23.44
CA THR A 38 -6.13 17.93 -22.20
C THR A 38 -6.88 16.60 -22.25
N ALA A 39 -6.87 15.88 -21.14
CA ALA A 39 -7.61 14.65 -20.92
C ALA A 39 -8.59 14.83 -19.75
N ASP A 40 -9.88 14.64 -20.01
CA ASP A 40 -10.95 14.78 -19.03
C ASP A 40 -12.15 13.88 -19.39
N PHE A 41 -13.28 14.06 -18.73
CA PHE A 41 -14.51 13.28 -18.98
C PHE A 41 -15.13 13.48 -20.37
N THR A 42 -14.71 14.50 -21.12
CA THR A 42 -15.30 14.88 -22.42
C THR A 42 -14.34 14.74 -23.59
N GLN A 43 -13.04 14.78 -23.34
CA GLN A 43 -12.00 14.72 -24.37
C GLN A 43 -10.84 13.83 -23.94
N ASN A 44 -10.26 13.09 -24.90
CA ASN A 44 -9.23 12.10 -24.67
C ASN A 44 -9.59 11.13 -23.52
N THR A 45 -10.82 10.68 -23.50
CA THR A 45 -11.44 9.95 -22.38
C THR A 45 -10.74 8.65 -22.04
N ASP A 46 -10.24 7.90 -23.04
CA ASP A 46 -9.47 6.68 -22.79
C ASP A 46 -8.10 6.99 -22.15
N LEU A 47 -7.43 8.04 -22.60
CA LEU A 47 -6.20 8.53 -21.95
C LEU A 47 -6.50 8.97 -20.52
N PHE A 48 -7.58 9.72 -20.31
CA PHE A 48 -8.00 10.18 -18.98
C PHE A 48 -8.29 9.00 -18.04
N TRP A 49 -8.98 7.97 -18.54
CA TRP A 49 -9.22 6.76 -17.76
C TRP A 49 -7.91 6.06 -17.39
N ALA A 50 -7.01 5.87 -18.36
CA ALA A 50 -5.73 5.20 -18.15
C ALA A 50 -4.77 5.93 -17.20
N LEU A 51 -4.77 7.27 -17.22
CA LEU A 51 -3.94 8.08 -16.31
C LEU A 51 -4.38 8.00 -14.84
N ARG A 52 -5.60 7.57 -14.57
CA ARG A 52 -6.15 7.49 -13.23
C ARG A 52 -6.04 6.08 -12.65
N GLY A 53 -4.80 5.57 -12.53
CA GLY A 53 -4.50 4.26 -11.93
C GLY A 53 -3.61 3.33 -12.75
N GLY A 54 -3.48 3.57 -14.07
CA GLY A 54 -2.71 2.71 -14.98
C GLY A 54 -1.19 2.85 -14.89
N GLY A 55 -0.69 3.65 -13.94
CA GLY A 55 0.73 3.80 -13.65
C GLY A 55 1.38 5.00 -14.33
N GLY A 56 2.35 5.58 -13.63
CA GLY A 56 3.21 6.65 -14.16
C GLY A 56 4.13 6.15 -15.27
N SER A 57 4.66 7.09 -16.06
CA SER A 57 5.63 6.82 -17.14
C SER A 57 5.16 5.81 -18.20
N THR A 58 3.86 5.75 -18.47
CA THR A 58 3.27 4.73 -19.36
C THR A 58 2.55 5.32 -20.57
N PHE A 59 1.70 6.33 -20.37
CA PHE A 59 0.79 6.85 -21.41
C PHE A 59 1.16 8.22 -21.91
N GLY A 60 2.08 8.94 -21.25
CA GLY A 60 2.50 10.29 -21.58
C GLY A 60 3.14 10.98 -20.38
N VAL A 61 3.62 12.21 -20.59
CA VAL A 61 4.14 13.08 -19.52
C VAL A 61 3.01 13.99 -19.06
N VAL A 62 2.52 13.77 -17.85
CA VAL A 62 1.53 14.64 -17.22
C VAL A 62 2.22 15.91 -16.72
N THR A 63 1.78 17.06 -17.22
CA THR A 63 2.35 18.37 -16.88
C THR A 63 1.52 19.12 -15.85
N SER A 64 0.21 18.87 -15.82
CA SER A 64 -0.67 19.40 -14.78
C SER A 64 -1.84 18.45 -14.49
N ILE A 65 -2.37 18.52 -13.27
CA ILE A 65 -3.54 17.78 -12.84
C ILE A 65 -4.46 18.71 -12.06
N THR A 66 -5.73 18.71 -12.43
CA THR A 66 -6.79 19.33 -11.64
C THR A 66 -7.48 18.29 -10.80
N VAL A 67 -7.55 18.50 -9.49
CA VAL A 67 -8.18 17.58 -8.52
C VAL A 67 -9.29 18.27 -7.75
N LYS A 68 -10.27 17.48 -7.31
CA LYS A 68 -11.28 17.93 -6.37
C LYS A 68 -10.62 18.21 -5.02
N ALA A 69 -10.83 19.39 -4.49
CA ALA A 69 -10.50 19.76 -3.12
C ALA A 69 -11.65 19.41 -2.19
N HIS A 70 -11.34 18.98 -0.99
CA HIS A 70 -12.30 18.71 0.07
C HIS A 70 -12.22 19.80 1.14
N PRO A 71 -13.32 20.05 1.88
CA PRO A 71 -13.26 20.90 3.06
C PRO A 71 -12.23 20.37 4.06
N ASP A 72 -11.61 21.26 4.80
CA ASP A 72 -10.78 20.88 5.93
C ASP A 72 -11.62 20.18 6.99
N LEU A 73 -11.03 19.23 7.70
CA LEU A 73 -11.71 18.50 8.77
C LEU A 73 -10.76 18.28 9.95
N PRO A 74 -11.31 18.26 11.18
CA PRO A 74 -10.52 17.91 12.35
C PRO A 74 -10.11 16.43 12.31
N VAL A 75 -9.10 16.07 13.06
CA VAL A 75 -8.62 14.71 13.16
C VAL A 75 -8.08 14.42 14.55
N THR A 76 -8.28 13.20 15.01
CA THR A 76 -7.64 12.69 16.22
C THR A 76 -6.65 11.59 15.86
N ALA A 77 -5.43 11.69 16.36
CA ALA A 77 -4.36 10.73 16.13
C ALA A 77 -3.93 10.08 17.45
N SER A 78 -3.74 8.75 17.45
CA SER A 78 -3.21 8.03 18.61
C SER A 78 -2.00 7.21 18.23
N THR A 79 -0.92 7.31 19.02
CA THR A 79 0.32 6.56 18.81
C THR A 79 0.66 5.77 20.06
N PHE A 80 1.13 4.54 19.90
CA PHE A 80 1.58 3.67 20.99
C PHE A 80 2.35 2.47 20.45
N SER A 81 3.08 1.79 21.33
CA SER A 81 3.83 0.58 20.98
C SER A 81 3.90 -0.39 22.15
N PHE A 82 4.16 -1.65 21.82
CA PHE A 82 4.53 -2.69 22.79
C PHE A 82 5.45 -3.72 22.12
N THR A 83 6.33 -4.36 22.89
CA THR A 83 7.39 -5.22 22.37
C THR A 83 7.47 -6.51 23.18
N VAL A 84 7.71 -7.65 22.52
CA VAL A 84 8.03 -8.91 23.20
C VAL A 84 9.24 -8.72 24.11
N GLY A 85 9.17 -9.22 25.34
CA GLY A 85 10.19 -9.00 26.38
C GLY A 85 10.09 -7.63 27.07
N GLY A 86 9.16 -6.76 26.66
CA GLY A 86 8.88 -5.50 27.34
C GLY A 86 8.33 -5.68 28.75
N ASN A 87 8.30 -4.59 29.55
CA ASN A 87 7.87 -4.58 30.93
C ASN A 87 8.55 -5.69 31.79
N ASN A 88 9.89 -5.67 31.79
CA ASN A 88 10.73 -6.64 32.48
C ASN A 88 10.48 -8.11 32.11
N GLY A 89 10.15 -8.36 30.83
CA GLY A 89 9.94 -9.70 30.28
C GLY A 89 8.50 -10.23 30.41
N SER A 90 7.56 -9.44 30.91
CA SER A 90 6.17 -9.90 31.11
C SER A 90 5.38 -10.06 29.81
N ILE A 91 5.76 -9.33 28.73
CA ILE A 91 5.11 -9.47 27.42
C ILE A 91 5.71 -10.68 26.70
N THR A 92 5.00 -11.78 26.77
CA THR A 92 5.40 -13.04 26.10
C THR A 92 5.13 -12.97 24.59
N SER A 93 5.80 -13.83 23.81
CA SER A 93 5.52 -13.94 22.37
C SER A 93 4.07 -14.40 22.11
N GLU A 94 3.51 -15.27 22.95
CA GLU A 94 2.13 -15.71 22.84
C GLU A 94 1.14 -14.55 23.04
N ASN A 95 1.30 -13.77 24.13
CA ASN A 95 0.42 -12.63 24.41
C ASN A 95 0.53 -11.56 23.33
N PHE A 96 1.75 -11.32 22.82
CA PHE A 96 1.98 -10.39 21.71
C PHE A 96 1.19 -10.80 20.45
N TRP A 97 1.33 -12.05 20.02
CA TRP A 97 0.66 -12.51 18.81
C TRP A 97 -0.86 -12.64 18.97
N THR A 98 -1.33 -12.96 20.17
CA THR A 98 -2.76 -12.93 20.50
C THR A 98 -3.30 -11.50 20.37
N ALA A 99 -2.58 -10.51 20.88
CA ALA A 99 -2.97 -9.12 20.77
C ALA A 99 -3.02 -8.64 19.31
N VAL A 100 -2.03 -8.99 18.48
CA VAL A 100 -2.01 -8.66 17.06
C VAL A 100 -3.16 -9.35 16.31
N ARG A 101 -3.42 -10.65 16.59
CA ARG A 101 -4.54 -11.38 15.99
C ARG A 101 -5.88 -10.73 16.32
N ASN A 102 -6.09 -10.39 17.58
CA ASN A 102 -7.33 -9.74 18.02
C ASN A 102 -7.51 -8.35 17.39
N TYR A 103 -6.43 -7.65 17.06
CA TYR A 103 -6.50 -6.36 16.39
C TYR A 103 -7.13 -6.47 14.99
N LEU A 104 -6.84 -7.54 14.26
CA LEU A 104 -7.39 -7.75 12.92
C LEU A 104 -8.92 -7.85 12.92
N ASP A 105 -9.54 -8.33 13.99
CA ASP A 105 -11.01 -8.45 14.08
C ASP A 105 -11.72 -7.10 13.99
N TYR A 106 -11.05 -6.00 14.32
CA TYR A 106 -11.63 -4.66 14.29
C TYR A 106 -11.61 -4.00 12.90
N PHE A 107 -10.88 -4.54 11.90
CA PHE A 107 -10.67 -3.86 10.61
C PHE A 107 -11.98 -3.52 9.89
N PRO A 108 -12.99 -4.41 9.76
CA PRO A 108 -14.25 -4.06 9.11
C PRO A 108 -14.99 -2.91 9.79
N SER A 109 -15.02 -2.92 11.13
CA SER A 109 -15.69 -1.87 11.91
C SER A 109 -14.95 -0.54 11.84
N LEU A 110 -13.62 -0.54 11.92
CA LEU A 110 -12.80 0.67 11.89
C LEU A 110 -12.82 1.31 10.49
N SER A 111 -12.65 0.52 9.43
CA SER A 111 -12.67 1.03 8.06
C SER A 111 -14.03 1.63 7.67
N SER A 112 -15.14 1.02 8.11
CA SER A 112 -16.50 1.54 7.87
C SER A 112 -16.75 2.90 8.51
N GLN A 113 -15.96 3.28 9.50
CA GLN A 113 -16.01 4.57 10.19
C GLN A 113 -14.99 5.58 9.67
N GLY A 114 -14.32 5.27 8.55
CA GLY A 114 -13.35 6.17 7.92
C GLY A 114 -11.98 6.16 8.60
N ILE A 115 -11.73 5.23 9.51
CA ILE A 115 -10.43 5.11 10.19
C ILE A 115 -9.36 4.65 9.20
N TYR A 116 -8.17 5.24 9.35
CA TYR A 116 -6.94 4.79 8.72
C TYR A 116 -5.93 4.53 9.83
N ALA A 117 -5.45 3.31 9.95
CA ALA A 117 -4.45 2.99 10.94
C ALA A 117 -3.15 2.58 10.23
N TYR A 118 -2.09 3.31 10.53
CA TYR A 118 -0.74 3.03 10.06
C TYR A 118 0.03 2.35 11.18
N TRP A 119 0.36 1.08 10.98
CA TRP A 119 1.00 0.27 12.01
C TRP A 119 2.08 -0.64 11.45
N PHE A 120 2.97 -1.06 12.33
CA PHE A 120 4.14 -1.84 11.99
C PHE A 120 4.29 -3.04 12.91
N ILE A 121 4.94 -4.10 12.39
CA ILE A 121 5.62 -5.10 13.21
C ILE A 121 7.09 -5.05 12.82
N ILE A 122 7.93 -4.62 13.77
CA ILE A 122 9.35 -4.36 13.54
C ILE A 122 10.17 -5.37 14.32
N PRO A 123 11.10 -6.12 13.68
CA PRO A 123 12.03 -6.98 14.39
C PRO A 123 12.93 -6.16 15.32
N THR A 124 13.08 -6.59 16.59
CA THR A 124 14.02 -6.05 17.56
C THR A 124 14.88 -7.14 18.18
N ALA A 125 15.89 -6.77 18.96
CA ALA A 125 16.78 -7.73 19.61
C ALA A 125 16.07 -8.67 20.60
N THR A 126 14.95 -8.23 21.21
CA THR A 126 14.18 -9.00 22.19
C THR A 126 12.99 -9.75 21.59
N GLY A 127 12.64 -9.45 20.34
CA GLY A 127 11.48 -9.97 19.63
C GLY A 127 10.74 -8.88 18.85
N PRO A 128 9.61 -9.18 18.24
CA PRO A 128 8.87 -8.20 17.46
C PRO A 128 8.26 -7.08 18.33
N MET A 129 8.24 -5.87 17.78
CA MET A 129 7.56 -4.71 18.32
C MET A 129 6.35 -4.37 17.44
N PHE A 130 5.19 -4.21 18.05
CA PHE A 130 4.04 -3.54 17.43
C PHE A 130 4.16 -2.04 17.65
N LEU A 131 4.03 -1.27 16.58
CA LEU A 131 4.02 0.19 16.62
C LEU A 131 2.80 0.71 15.85
N MET A 132 1.93 1.48 16.51
CA MET A 132 0.85 2.25 15.90
C MET A 132 1.34 3.68 15.68
N GLN A 133 1.35 4.13 14.39
CA GLN A 133 1.90 5.46 14.10
C GLN A 133 1.38 6.07 12.78
N PRO A 134 0.18 6.66 12.81
CA PRO A 134 -0.80 6.69 13.90
C PRO A 134 -2.03 5.79 13.65
N PHE A 135 -2.84 5.58 14.67
CA PHE A 135 -4.27 5.37 14.52
C PHE A 135 -4.89 6.74 14.19
N TRP A 136 -5.39 6.89 12.98
CA TRP A 136 -5.84 8.15 12.43
C TRP A 136 -7.35 8.15 12.25
N ALA A 137 -8.04 9.06 12.96
CA ALA A 137 -9.49 9.12 13.06
C ALA A 137 -10.01 10.47 12.53
N PRO A 138 -10.20 10.58 11.18
CA PRO A 138 -10.70 11.83 10.57
C PRO A 138 -12.11 12.14 11.00
N GLY A 139 -12.39 13.42 11.32
CA GLY A 139 -13.69 13.90 11.75
C GLY A 139 -14.12 13.43 13.13
N LYS A 140 -13.24 12.75 13.90
CA LYS A 140 -13.54 12.23 15.24
C LYS A 140 -12.95 13.10 16.33
N THR A 141 -13.70 13.23 17.42
CA THR A 141 -13.24 13.86 18.66
C THR A 141 -12.25 12.94 19.40
N LEU A 142 -11.61 13.49 20.45
CA LEU A 142 -10.77 12.73 21.36
C LEU A 142 -11.56 11.60 22.05
N GLU A 143 -12.78 11.90 22.51
CA GLU A 143 -13.66 10.95 23.19
C GLU A 143 -14.07 9.80 22.26
N GLU A 144 -14.56 10.13 21.06
CA GLU A 144 -14.94 9.13 20.05
C GLU A 144 -13.76 8.21 19.67
N THR A 145 -12.58 8.79 19.48
CA THR A 145 -11.37 8.01 19.14
C THR A 145 -10.96 7.08 20.28
N ASN A 146 -10.99 7.56 21.51
CA ASN A 146 -10.71 6.72 22.68
C ASN A 146 -11.75 5.60 22.83
N ALA A 147 -13.01 5.85 22.54
CA ALA A 147 -14.07 4.84 22.56
C ALA A 147 -13.83 3.75 21.49
N LEU A 148 -13.32 4.10 20.30
CA LEU A 148 -12.97 3.13 19.28
C LEU A 148 -11.80 2.22 19.69
N LEU A 149 -10.83 2.76 20.40
CA LEU A 149 -9.63 2.02 20.85
C LEU A 149 -9.87 1.21 22.13
N ALA A 150 -10.83 1.63 22.97
CA ALA A 150 -11.07 1.05 24.29
C ALA A 150 -11.27 -0.48 24.30
N PRO A 151 -12.02 -1.11 23.38
CA PRO A 151 -12.20 -2.57 23.38
C PRO A 151 -10.89 -3.32 23.19
N TRP A 152 -10.02 -2.88 22.26
CA TRP A 152 -8.72 -3.50 22.05
C TRP A 152 -7.75 -3.20 23.20
N PHE A 153 -7.74 -1.99 23.74
CA PHE A 153 -6.93 -1.62 24.90
C PHE A 153 -7.27 -2.46 26.16
N ALA A 154 -8.56 -2.78 26.35
CA ALA A 154 -8.98 -3.70 27.41
C ALA A 154 -8.40 -5.12 27.21
N GLN A 155 -8.35 -5.60 25.95
CA GLN A 155 -7.73 -6.89 25.64
C GLN A 155 -6.20 -6.87 25.87
N LEU A 156 -5.49 -5.78 25.47
CA LEU A 156 -4.06 -5.62 25.76
C LEU A 156 -3.79 -5.70 27.28
N THR A 157 -4.61 -5.02 28.07
CA THR A 157 -4.51 -5.05 29.54
C THR A 157 -4.75 -6.44 30.09
N ALA A 158 -5.76 -7.16 29.61
CA ALA A 158 -6.07 -8.53 30.01
C ALA A 158 -4.94 -9.53 29.66
N LEU A 159 -4.18 -9.25 28.61
CA LEU A 159 -2.98 -10.00 28.21
C LEU A 159 -1.70 -9.55 28.95
N ASN A 160 -1.81 -8.70 29.98
CA ASN A 160 -0.68 -8.11 30.70
C ASN A 160 0.31 -7.36 29.78
N ILE A 161 -0.18 -6.77 28.69
CA ILE A 161 0.61 -5.95 27.80
C ILE A 161 0.53 -4.51 28.30
N THR A 162 1.69 -3.94 28.65
CA THR A 162 1.82 -2.54 29.04
C THR A 162 2.14 -1.69 27.80
N PHE A 163 1.44 -0.59 27.67
CA PHE A 163 1.60 0.39 26.61
C PHE A 163 1.13 1.76 27.10
N THR A 164 1.57 2.83 26.46
CA THR A 164 1.20 4.20 26.82
C THR A 164 0.72 4.93 25.56
N PRO A 165 -0.59 5.05 25.36
CA PRO A 165 -1.11 5.75 24.19
C PRO A 165 -0.95 7.26 24.37
N LYS A 166 -0.53 7.93 23.29
CA LYS A 166 -0.56 9.38 23.14
C LYS A 166 -1.63 9.72 22.12
N THR A 167 -2.79 10.18 22.57
CA THR A 167 -3.91 10.57 21.72
C THR A 167 -4.06 12.09 21.72
N VAL A 168 -4.04 12.70 20.54
CA VAL A 168 -4.08 14.15 20.35
C VAL A 168 -5.13 14.49 19.30
N HIS A 169 -5.95 15.50 19.61
CA HIS A 169 -6.91 16.09 18.69
C HIS A 169 -6.30 17.31 17.99
N TYR A 170 -6.57 17.43 16.70
CA TYR A 170 -6.17 18.56 15.86
C TYR A 170 -7.41 19.12 15.17
N ASP A 171 -7.57 20.44 15.20
CA ASP A 171 -8.74 21.13 14.60
C ASP A 171 -8.70 21.13 13.06
N SER A 172 -7.57 20.73 12.46
CA SER A 172 -7.33 20.73 11.01
C SER A 172 -6.48 19.53 10.59
N PHE A 173 -6.75 19.00 9.39
CA PHE A 173 -6.07 17.83 8.85
C PHE A 173 -4.56 18.02 8.70
N TYR A 174 -4.13 19.10 8.04
CA TYR A 174 -2.72 19.24 7.67
C TYR A 174 -1.77 19.37 8.85
N PRO A 175 -2.04 20.22 9.88
CA PRO A 175 -1.23 20.24 11.10
C PRO A 175 -1.19 18.88 11.82
N GLY A 176 -2.31 18.18 11.87
CA GLY A 176 -2.39 16.84 12.45
C GLY A 176 -1.53 15.83 11.67
N TRP A 177 -1.60 15.85 10.35
CA TRP A 177 -0.78 14.99 9.49
C TRP A 177 0.71 15.24 9.68
N LEU A 178 1.13 16.50 9.65
CA LEU A 178 2.53 16.89 9.80
C LEU A 178 3.12 16.47 11.17
N ALA A 179 2.28 16.51 12.22
CA ALA A 179 2.69 16.14 13.57
C ALA A 179 2.70 14.63 13.84
N SER A 180 1.91 13.84 13.10
CA SER A 180 1.61 12.45 13.45
C SER A 180 2.27 11.44 12.52
N PHE A 181 2.47 11.77 11.23
CA PHE A 181 3.09 10.86 10.27
C PHE A 181 4.60 11.05 10.23
N PRO A 182 5.38 9.95 10.20
CA PRO A 182 6.83 10.05 10.07
C PRO A 182 7.21 10.56 8.67
N LEU A 183 8.29 11.32 8.60
CA LEU A 183 8.97 11.60 7.34
C LEU A 183 9.81 10.36 6.99
N GLU A 184 9.39 9.63 5.99
CA GLU A 184 10.07 8.42 5.57
C GLU A 184 11.12 8.71 4.49
N ALA A 185 12.29 8.11 4.64
CA ALA A 185 13.30 8.11 3.60
C ALA A 185 12.95 7.09 2.53
N VAL A 186 12.88 7.53 1.28
CA VAL A 186 12.73 6.70 0.09
C VAL A 186 14.11 6.33 -0.50
N GLU A 187 14.14 5.52 -1.56
CA GLU A 187 15.35 5.18 -2.32
C GLU A 187 16.39 4.34 -1.55
N LYS A 188 15.94 3.39 -0.75
CA LYS A 188 16.84 2.46 -0.09
C LYS A 188 17.36 1.41 -1.10
N THR A 189 18.67 1.37 -1.28
CA THR A 189 19.32 0.47 -2.26
C THR A 189 19.55 -0.97 -1.78
N HIS A 190 19.34 -1.22 -0.48
CA HIS A 190 19.60 -2.51 0.17
C HIS A 190 18.34 -3.14 0.78
N VAL A 191 17.21 -2.90 0.14
CA VAL A 191 15.90 -3.41 0.54
C VAL A 191 15.11 -3.91 -0.67
N ALA A 192 14.30 -4.93 -0.48
CA ALA A 192 13.20 -5.25 -1.37
C ALA A 192 11.90 -5.18 -0.58
N THR A 193 10.89 -4.61 -1.21
CA THR A 193 9.55 -4.43 -0.64
C THR A 193 8.51 -5.03 -1.57
N GLY A 194 7.51 -5.66 -1.02
CA GLY A 194 6.34 -6.13 -1.74
C GLY A 194 5.09 -5.93 -0.90
N SER A 195 3.94 -5.82 -1.55
CA SER A 195 2.68 -5.56 -0.88
C SER A 195 1.55 -6.46 -1.33
N ARG A 196 0.49 -6.54 -0.52
CA ARG A 196 -0.79 -7.15 -0.89
C ARG A 196 -1.94 -6.32 -0.36
N LEU A 197 -3.00 -6.29 -1.16
CA LEU A 197 -4.31 -5.80 -0.79
C LEU A 197 -5.10 -7.01 -0.29
N PHE A 198 -5.21 -7.18 1.04
CA PHE A 198 -5.95 -8.31 1.59
C PHE A 198 -7.45 -8.07 1.43
N PRO A 199 -8.16 -8.99 0.73
CA PRO A 199 -9.55 -8.79 0.36
C PRO A 199 -10.48 -8.94 1.56
N LYS A 200 -11.66 -8.33 1.47
CA LYS A 200 -12.68 -8.34 2.54
C LYS A 200 -13.12 -9.74 2.92
N GLU A 201 -13.12 -10.67 1.98
CA GLU A 201 -13.45 -12.08 2.17
C GLU A 201 -12.56 -12.76 3.22
N ASN A 202 -11.34 -12.27 3.42
CA ASN A 202 -10.45 -12.78 4.47
C ASN A 202 -10.99 -12.54 5.89
N TRP A 203 -11.98 -11.65 6.05
CA TRP A 203 -12.65 -11.35 7.31
C TRP A 203 -14.03 -12.01 7.45
N GLU A 204 -14.46 -12.82 6.48
CA GLU A 204 -15.77 -13.47 6.51
C GLU A 204 -15.81 -14.72 7.38
N SER A 205 -14.65 -15.37 7.63
CA SER A 205 -14.56 -16.51 8.53
C SER A 205 -13.32 -16.45 9.43
N PRO A 206 -13.37 -17.06 10.63
CA PRO A 206 -12.21 -17.20 11.49
C PRO A 206 -11.04 -17.92 10.81
N GLU A 207 -11.32 -18.90 9.95
CA GLU A 207 -10.31 -19.68 9.24
C GLU A 207 -9.52 -18.83 8.25
N SER A 208 -10.20 -18.05 7.41
CA SER A 208 -9.56 -17.17 6.40
C SER A 208 -8.78 -16.05 7.07
N LEU A 209 -9.33 -15.48 8.16
CA LEU A 209 -8.62 -14.45 8.91
C LEU A 209 -7.39 -15.00 9.65
N ASN A 210 -7.48 -16.22 10.20
CA ASN A 210 -6.33 -16.90 10.81
C ASN A 210 -5.26 -17.25 9.77
N ALA A 211 -5.63 -17.68 8.57
CA ALA A 211 -4.67 -17.93 7.49
C ALA A 211 -3.92 -16.65 7.12
N THR A 212 -4.62 -15.53 7.00
CA THR A 212 -4.03 -14.20 6.75
C THR A 212 -3.08 -13.80 7.88
N PHE A 213 -3.51 -13.93 9.12
CA PHE A 213 -2.70 -13.64 10.29
C PHE A 213 -1.42 -14.49 10.34
N GLU A 214 -1.52 -15.81 10.14
CA GLU A 214 -0.35 -16.70 10.18
C GLU A 214 0.63 -16.42 9.02
N ALA A 215 0.14 -16.00 7.86
CA ALA A 215 1.01 -15.55 6.76
C ALA A 215 1.83 -14.30 7.15
N ILE A 216 1.19 -13.30 7.76
CA ILE A 216 1.84 -12.07 8.25
C ILE A 216 2.84 -12.41 9.39
N LYS A 217 2.40 -13.20 10.37
CA LYS A 217 3.21 -13.64 11.51
C LYS A 217 4.46 -14.40 11.08
N THR A 218 4.34 -15.30 10.10
CA THR A 218 5.47 -16.08 9.56
C THR A 218 6.53 -15.16 8.95
N SER A 219 6.12 -14.12 8.23
CA SER A 219 7.04 -13.12 7.68
C SER A 219 7.79 -12.39 8.78
N SER A 220 7.07 -11.90 9.80
CA SER A 220 7.69 -11.22 10.94
C SER A 220 8.63 -12.12 11.74
N GLN A 221 8.27 -13.38 11.95
CA GLN A 221 9.14 -14.36 12.64
C GLN A 221 10.43 -14.67 11.85
N ALA A 222 10.42 -14.45 10.55
CA ALA A 222 11.62 -14.51 9.70
C ALA A 222 12.39 -13.17 9.64
N ASN A 223 12.13 -12.27 10.57
CA ASN A 223 12.74 -10.94 10.67
C ASN A 223 12.42 -9.98 9.52
N LEU A 224 11.29 -10.15 8.83
CA LEU A 224 10.80 -9.15 7.90
C LEU A 224 10.05 -8.04 8.65
N THR A 225 10.25 -6.80 8.22
CA THR A 225 9.43 -5.68 8.70
C THR A 225 8.08 -5.72 8.01
N ILE A 226 7.02 -5.62 8.78
CA ILE A 226 5.64 -5.49 8.30
C ILE A 226 5.22 -4.02 8.44
N ILE A 227 4.63 -3.47 7.40
CA ILE A 227 4.02 -2.13 7.36
C ILE A 227 2.59 -2.34 6.90
N ALA A 228 1.62 -1.80 7.62
CA ALA A 228 0.23 -2.10 7.32
C ALA A 228 -0.71 -0.91 7.54
N PHE A 229 -1.75 -0.90 6.73
CA PHE A 229 -2.79 0.13 6.75
C PHE A 229 -4.16 -0.52 6.80
N ILE A 230 -5.02 -0.03 7.70
CA ILE A 230 -6.47 -0.23 7.57
C ILE A 230 -6.97 0.76 6.53
N ILE A 231 -7.65 0.27 5.49
CA ILE A 231 -8.09 1.11 4.38
C ILE A 231 -9.26 0.47 3.64
N ASP A 232 -10.28 1.27 3.31
CA ASP A 232 -11.45 0.85 2.52
C ASP A 232 -11.81 1.92 1.46
N PRO A 233 -11.06 2.03 0.35
CA PRO A 233 -11.40 2.94 -0.74
C PRO A 233 -12.49 2.32 -1.65
N SER A 234 -13.60 1.90 -1.06
CA SER A 234 -14.72 1.29 -1.78
C SER A 234 -15.40 2.27 -2.74
N LEU A 235 -16.14 1.75 -3.72
CA LEU A 235 -16.81 2.56 -4.74
C LEU A 235 -17.77 3.61 -4.16
N LYS A 236 -18.39 3.32 -3.02
CA LYS A 236 -19.28 4.27 -2.33
C LYS A 236 -18.55 5.49 -1.75
N ASN A 237 -17.25 5.37 -1.52
CA ASN A 237 -16.42 6.42 -0.91
C ASN A 237 -15.66 7.24 -1.94
N GLY A 238 -15.45 6.72 -3.16
CA GLY A 238 -14.71 7.39 -4.23
C GLY A 238 -15.50 8.53 -4.88
N GLY A 239 -14.78 9.57 -5.34
CA GLY A 239 -15.39 10.68 -6.06
C GLY A 239 -15.76 10.32 -7.49
N TYR A 240 -14.80 9.76 -8.26
CA TYR A 240 -14.98 9.34 -9.66
C TYR A 240 -14.30 7.98 -9.87
N PRO A 241 -14.92 6.89 -9.41
CA PRO A 241 -14.30 5.57 -9.36
C PRO A 241 -14.18 4.86 -10.71
N ASP A 242 -14.82 5.36 -11.78
CA ASP A 242 -14.60 4.85 -13.14
C ASP A 242 -13.23 5.29 -13.66
N ASN A 243 -12.22 4.56 -13.25
CA ASN A 243 -10.83 4.77 -13.58
C ASN A 243 -10.08 3.43 -13.62
N SER A 244 -8.80 3.46 -13.95
CA SER A 244 -7.97 2.28 -14.15
C SER A 244 -7.22 1.80 -12.91
N ALA A 245 -7.49 2.38 -11.73
CA ALA A 245 -6.92 1.86 -10.49
C ALA A 245 -7.34 0.40 -10.27
N ASN A 246 -6.39 -0.43 -9.83
CA ASN A 246 -6.63 -1.85 -9.63
C ASN A 246 -7.94 -2.11 -8.88
N PRO A 247 -8.87 -2.91 -9.43
CA PRO A 247 -10.16 -3.19 -8.79
C PRO A 247 -10.04 -3.78 -7.37
N ALA A 248 -8.92 -4.46 -7.07
CA ALA A 248 -8.67 -5.01 -5.74
C ALA A 248 -8.71 -3.96 -4.64
N TRP A 249 -8.40 -2.69 -4.92
CA TRP A 249 -8.57 -1.58 -3.97
C TRP A 249 -10.00 -1.43 -3.47
N ARG A 250 -11.00 -1.76 -4.32
CA ARG A 250 -12.42 -1.58 -3.98
C ARG A 250 -12.95 -2.65 -3.02
N ASN A 251 -12.17 -3.72 -2.86
CA ASN A 251 -12.54 -4.89 -2.06
C ASN A 251 -11.45 -5.23 -1.03
N THR A 252 -10.84 -4.24 -0.39
CA THR A 252 -9.80 -4.48 0.62
C THR A 252 -10.15 -3.87 1.98
N TYR A 253 -9.71 -4.51 3.06
CA TYR A 253 -9.65 -3.92 4.40
C TYR A 253 -8.23 -3.60 4.85
N ALA A 254 -7.23 -4.18 4.19
CA ALA A 254 -5.86 -3.95 4.57
C ALA A 254 -4.93 -3.89 3.35
N HIS A 255 -4.14 -2.82 3.29
CA HIS A 255 -2.96 -2.75 2.46
C HIS A 255 -1.75 -3.05 3.35
N VAL A 256 -1.03 -4.11 3.04
CA VAL A 256 0.08 -4.57 3.88
C VAL A 256 1.32 -4.77 3.03
N LEU A 257 2.45 -4.25 3.51
CA LEU A 257 3.76 -4.43 2.92
C LEU A 257 4.64 -5.28 3.83
N GLN A 258 5.57 -5.98 3.22
CA GLN A 258 6.71 -6.57 3.92
C GLN A 258 8.00 -6.18 3.22
N SER A 259 9.08 -6.13 3.99
CA SER A 259 10.39 -5.76 3.47
C SER A 259 11.47 -6.68 3.99
N ILE A 260 12.39 -7.04 3.10
CA ILE A 260 13.63 -7.74 3.42
C ILE A 260 14.82 -6.83 3.17
N ASN A 261 15.81 -6.89 4.04
CA ASN A 261 17.04 -6.12 3.91
C ASN A 261 18.24 -7.06 3.72
N TRP A 262 19.29 -6.54 3.10
CA TRP A 262 20.61 -7.16 3.04
C TRP A 262 21.69 -6.16 3.43
N ALA A 263 22.89 -6.66 3.76
CA ALA A 263 24.01 -5.81 4.18
C ALA A 263 24.40 -4.85 3.05
N GLN A 264 24.72 -3.61 3.40
CA GLN A 264 25.28 -2.68 2.43
C GLN A 264 26.57 -3.25 1.80
N GLY A 265 26.66 -3.20 0.48
CA GLY A 265 27.77 -3.80 -0.27
C GLY A 265 27.67 -5.32 -0.47
N ALA A 266 26.55 -5.96 -0.15
CA ALA A 266 26.32 -7.36 -0.45
C ALA A 266 26.50 -7.63 -1.96
N SER A 267 27.09 -8.79 -2.30
CA SER A 267 27.30 -9.18 -3.70
C SER A 267 25.98 -9.33 -4.46
N ALA A 268 26.00 -9.18 -5.78
CA ALA A 268 24.82 -9.36 -6.63
C ALA A 268 24.15 -10.72 -6.43
N ALA A 269 24.95 -11.78 -6.25
CA ALA A 269 24.43 -13.12 -5.98
C ALA A 269 23.63 -13.19 -4.67
N VAL A 270 24.12 -12.57 -3.59
CA VAL A 270 23.42 -12.50 -2.29
C VAL A 270 22.12 -11.70 -2.42
N GLN A 271 22.17 -10.55 -3.10
CA GLN A 271 20.97 -9.72 -3.33
C GLN A 271 19.93 -10.46 -4.17
N LEU A 272 20.34 -11.15 -5.24
CA LEU A 272 19.43 -11.91 -6.10
C LEU A 272 18.77 -13.06 -5.32
N GLN A 273 19.56 -13.81 -4.56
CA GLN A 273 19.03 -14.90 -3.72
C GLN A 273 18.04 -14.39 -2.68
N ALA A 274 18.33 -13.26 -2.02
CA ALA A 274 17.43 -12.63 -1.06
C ALA A 274 16.10 -12.23 -1.72
N ARG A 275 16.17 -11.59 -2.89
CA ARG A 275 14.97 -11.19 -3.67
C ARG A 275 14.15 -12.41 -4.12
N GLN A 276 14.80 -13.48 -4.62
CA GLN A 276 14.10 -14.70 -5.03
C GLN A 276 13.38 -15.36 -3.84
N ASN A 277 14.06 -15.48 -2.70
CA ASN A 277 13.43 -16.01 -1.48
C ASN A 277 12.27 -15.12 -1.01
N PHE A 278 12.40 -13.81 -1.15
CA PHE A 278 11.34 -12.86 -0.83
C PHE A 278 10.13 -13.04 -1.75
N THR A 279 10.35 -12.93 -3.07
CA THR A 279 9.27 -12.99 -4.08
C THR A 279 8.56 -14.33 -4.10
N PHE A 280 9.31 -15.43 -4.18
CA PHE A 280 8.77 -16.79 -4.38
C PHE A 280 8.57 -17.57 -3.08
N GLY A 281 9.02 -17.04 -1.95
CA GLY A 281 8.79 -17.61 -0.63
C GLY A 281 7.79 -16.80 0.20
N PHE A 282 8.21 -15.65 0.72
CA PHE A 282 7.38 -14.84 1.63
C PHE A 282 6.18 -14.20 0.94
N MET A 283 6.37 -13.56 -0.21
CA MET A 283 5.28 -12.98 -0.99
C MET A 283 4.34 -14.05 -1.54
N GLN A 284 4.85 -15.26 -1.85
CA GLN A 284 3.99 -16.35 -2.31
C GLN A 284 2.97 -16.75 -1.24
N ARG A 285 3.36 -16.85 0.01
CA ARG A 285 2.41 -17.15 1.11
C ARG A 285 1.30 -16.12 1.22
N TRP A 286 1.61 -14.84 0.98
CA TRP A 286 0.61 -13.78 0.98
C TRP A 286 -0.32 -13.89 -0.24
N ARG A 287 0.20 -14.25 -1.41
CA ARG A 287 -0.62 -14.54 -2.61
C ARG A 287 -1.57 -15.72 -2.36
N ASP A 288 -1.08 -16.78 -1.72
CA ASP A 288 -1.87 -17.99 -1.44
C ASP A 288 -3.10 -17.71 -0.57
N VAL A 289 -3.00 -16.78 0.38
CA VAL A 289 -4.11 -16.38 1.27
C VAL A 289 -4.90 -15.16 0.74
N SER A 290 -4.59 -14.65 -0.44
CA SER A 290 -5.26 -13.49 -1.06
C SER A 290 -5.45 -13.71 -2.57
N GLN A 291 -5.90 -14.90 -2.96
CA GLN A 291 -6.10 -15.27 -4.36
C GLN A 291 -7.11 -14.33 -5.05
N GLY A 292 -6.81 -13.93 -6.29
CA GLY A 292 -7.64 -13.00 -7.04
C GLY A 292 -7.60 -11.53 -6.58
N ALA A 293 -6.94 -11.25 -5.45
CA ALA A 293 -6.69 -9.88 -4.99
C ALA A 293 -5.54 -9.22 -5.76
N GLY A 294 -5.02 -8.11 -5.27
CA GLY A 294 -3.98 -7.34 -5.96
C GLY A 294 -2.88 -6.85 -5.03
N SER A 295 -2.01 -6.04 -5.62
CA SER A 295 -0.95 -5.30 -4.97
C SER A 295 -0.97 -3.85 -5.44
N TYR A 296 -0.47 -2.93 -4.64
CA TYR A 296 -0.32 -1.55 -5.07
C TYR A 296 0.98 -1.41 -5.88
N LEU A 297 0.85 -1.01 -7.14
CA LEU A 297 1.99 -0.89 -8.07
C LEU A 297 3.06 0.11 -7.59
N GLY A 298 2.69 1.12 -6.79
CA GLY A 298 3.62 2.10 -6.22
C GLY A 298 4.46 1.60 -5.05
N GLU A 299 4.09 0.44 -4.45
CA GLU A 299 4.73 -0.13 -3.26
C GLU A 299 4.83 -1.66 -3.41
N SER A 300 5.43 -2.11 -4.50
CA SER A 300 5.38 -3.50 -4.92
C SER A 300 6.76 -4.11 -5.21
N ASP A 301 6.76 -5.42 -5.39
CA ASP A 301 7.95 -6.17 -5.78
C ASP A 301 8.20 -6.04 -7.29
N ILE A 302 9.39 -5.61 -7.67
CA ILE A 302 9.83 -5.52 -9.07
C ILE A 302 9.86 -6.90 -9.77
N LEU A 303 9.88 -7.98 -9.01
CA LEU A 303 9.85 -9.37 -9.49
C LEU A 303 8.46 -10.01 -9.35
N GLU A 304 7.39 -9.23 -9.12
CA GLU A 304 6.02 -9.79 -9.01
C GLU A 304 5.71 -10.67 -10.23
N PRO A 305 5.44 -11.99 -10.03
CA PRO A 305 5.35 -12.94 -11.15
C PRO A 305 4.22 -12.61 -12.14
N ASP A 306 3.04 -12.30 -11.62
CA ASP A 306 1.85 -12.00 -12.39
C ASP A 306 1.49 -10.52 -12.23
N PHE A 307 2.45 -9.64 -12.54
CA PHE A 307 2.29 -8.21 -12.29
C PHE A 307 1.06 -7.62 -13.01
N GLN A 308 0.67 -8.16 -14.17
CA GLN A 308 -0.51 -7.73 -14.91
C GLN A 308 -1.77 -7.88 -14.05
N GLN A 309 -1.95 -9.07 -13.47
CA GLN A 309 -3.07 -9.33 -12.57
C GLN A 309 -2.88 -8.61 -11.23
N SER A 310 -1.68 -8.67 -10.65
CA SER A 310 -1.43 -8.12 -9.31
C SER A 310 -1.58 -6.61 -9.24
N PHE A 311 -1.15 -5.86 -10.28
CA PHE A 311 -1.13 -4.40 -10.25
C PHE A 311 -2.31 -3.74 -10.96
N TYR A 312 -2.92 -4.42 -11.93
CA TYR A 312 -3.96 -3.84 -12.78
C TYR A 312 -5.27 -4.63 -12.76
N GLY A 313 -5.24 -5.88 -12.27
CA GLY A 313 -6.41 -6.74 -12.22
C GLY A 313 -7.04 -6.94 -13.59
N THR A 314 -8.36 -6.94 -13.63
CA THR A 314 -9.15 -7.11 -14.86
C THR A 314 -9.02 -5.95 -15.85
N PHE A 315 -8.33 -4.86 -15.50
CA PHE A 315 -8.18 -3.70 -16.38
C PHE A 315 -6.95 -3.76 -17.29
N TYR A 316 -6.06 -4.76 -17.10
CA TYR A 316 -4.81 -4.85 -17.85
C TYR A 316 -5.01 -4.83 -19.36
N ASP A 317 -5.91 -5.64 -19.90
CA ASP A 317 -6.14 -5.75 -21.36
C ASP A 317 -6.62 -4.44 -21.98
N ARG A 318 -7.51 -3.71 -21.28
CA ARG A 318 -7.96 -2.38 -21.74
C ARG A 318 -6.81 -1.38 -21.70
N LEU A 319 -6.03 -1.38 -20.63
CA LEU A 319 -4.85 -0.53 -20.49
C LEU A 319 -3.83 -0.82 -21.60
N LEU A 320 -3.54 -2.09 -21.88
CA LEU A 320 -2.62 -2.49 -22.95
C LEU A 320 -3.11 -2.04 -24.33
N LYS A 321 -4.42 -2.15 -24.60
CA LYS A 321 -5.01 -1.66 -25.84
C LYS A 321 -4.81 -0.14 -25.99
N ILE A 322 -5.08 0.62 -24.93
CA ILE A 322 -4.88 2.08 -24.91
C ILE A 322 -3.39 2.42 -25.10
N LYS A 323 -2.50 1.71 -24.40
CA LYS A 323 -1.04 1.86 -24.54
C LYS A 323 -0.58 1.69 -25.99
N LYS A 324 -1.00 0.60 -26.65
CA LYS A 324 -0.62 0.31 -28.05
C LYS A 324 -1.16 1.33 -29.05
N GLN A 325 -2.31 1.95 -28.76
CA GLN A 325 -2.88 3.03 -29.59
C GLN A 325 -2.14 4.35 -29.43
N LEU A 326 -1.78 4.71 -28.19
CA LEU A 326 -1.15 5.99 -27.87
C LEU A 326 0.36 5.97 -28.10
N ASP A 327 1.01 4.86 -27.78
CA ASP A 327 2.45 4.66 -27.82
C ASP A 327 2.86 3.38 -28.54
N PRO A 328 2.58 3.27 -29.86
CA PRO A 328 2.89 2.08 -30.63
C PRO A 328 4.40 1.81 -30.80
N LYS A 329 5.24 2.78 -30.42
CA LYS A 329 6.70 2.67 -30.50
C LYS A 329 7.35 2.38 -29.16
N ASP A 330 6.56 2.25 -28.08
CA ASP A 330 7.03 2.07 -26.71
C ASP A 330 8.05 3.13 -26.26
N VAL A 331 7.75 4.42 -26.56
CA VAL A 331 8.58 5.56 -26.15
C VAL A 331 8.66 5.64 -24.62
N PHE A 332 7.56 5.31 -23.94
CA PHE A 332 7.48 5.26 -22.49
C PHE A 332 7.58 3.81 -22.01
N PHE A 333 8.50 3.57 -21.11
CA PHE A 333 8.73 2.27 -20.49
C PHE A 333 9.01 2.43 -19.00
N ALA A 334 8.44 1.54 -18.21
CA ALA A 334 8.90 1.27 -16.85
C ALA A 334 8.74 -0.24 -16.60
N GLN A 335 9.59 -0.82 -15.77
CA GLN A 335 9.48 -2.23 -15.43
C GLN A 335 8.16 -2.48 -14.70
N THR A 336 7.47 -3.57 -15.02
CA THR A 336 6.11 -3.91 -14.55
C THR A 336 5.01 -2.91 -14.92
N ALA A 337 5.31 -1.90 -15.76
CA ALA A 337 4.28 -1.05 -16.35
C ALA A 337 3.52 -1.79 -17.47
N VAL A 338 2.39 -1.24 -17.88
CA VAL A 338 1.56 -1.81 -18.95
C VAL A 338 2.34 -1.91 -20.25
N GLY A 339 2.45 -3.13 -20.81
CA GLY A 339 3.19 -3.44 -22.03
C GLY A 339 4.68 -3.71 -21.83
N SER A 340 5.17 -3.67 -20.59
CA SER A 340 6.59 -3.87 -20.29
C SER A 340 7.09 -5.30 -20.59
N GLU A 341 6.21 -6.29 -20.66
CA GLU A 341 6.54 -7.67 -21.00
C GLU A 341 7.15 -7.85 -22.40
N SER A 342 6.99 -6.85 -23.28
CA SER A 342 7.63 -6.83 -24.61
C SER A 342 9.12 -6.48 -24.55
N TRP A 343 9.64 -6.13 -23.38
CA TRP A 343 10.99 -5.65 -23.17
C TRP A 343 11.67 -6.34 -21.99
N LYS A 344 12.98 -6.47 -22.09
CA LYS A 344 13.84 -6.95 -21.01
C LYS A 344 14.88 -5.90 -20.67
N VAL A 345 15.00 -5.58 -19.38
CA VAL A 345 16.10 -4.75 -18.87
C VAL A 345 17.30 -5.65 -18.61
N VAL A 346 18.41 -5.38 -19.28
CA VAL A 346 19.67 -6.10 -19.10
C VAL A 346 20.63 -5.23 -18.28
N THR A 347 20.95 -5.70 -17.07
CA THR A 347 21.87 -5.03 -16.15
C THR A 347 23.22 -5.73 -16.14
N ALA A 348 24.31 -5.00 -15.89
CA ALA A 348 25.66 -5.54 -15.89
C ALA A 348 25.92 -6.58 -14.78
N ASN A 349 25.20 -6.48 -13.68
CA ASN A 349 25.33 -7.36 -12.51
C ASN A 349 24.22 -8.42 -12.41
N GLY A 350 23.30 -8.47 -13.38
CA GLY A 350 22.16 -9.41 -13.39
C GLY A 350 21.05 -9.12 -12.35
N LEU A 351 21.16 -8.04 -11.59
CA LEU A 351 20.12 -7.68 -10.61
C LEU A 351 18.90 -7.06 -11.32
N PRO A 352 17.68 -7.34 -10.84
CA PRO A 352 16.49 -6.64 -11.31
C PRO A 352 16.60 -5.16 -10.98
N SER A 353 16.44 -4.33 -12.01
CA SER A 353 16.52 -2.87 -11.91
C SER A 353 15.76 -2.25 -13.07
N GLY A 354 15.25 -1.03 -12.87
CA GLY A 354 14.77 -0.18 -13.97
C GLY A 354 15.90 0.43 -14.81
N ASP A 355 17.14 0.39 -14.31
CA ASP A 355 18.31 1.02 -14.94
C ASP A 355 19.14 -0.04 -15.68
N GLY A 356 19.02 -0.08 -16.99
CA GLY A 356 19.78 -1.01 -17.81
C GLY A 356 19.45 -0.86 -19.29
N ARG A 357 20.15 -1.64 -20.11
CA ARG A 357 19.87 -1.65 -21.55
C ARG A 357 18.55 -2.34 -21.83
N LEU A 358 17.64 -1.64 -22.52
CA LEU A 358 16.39 -2.23 -23.00
C LEU A 358 16.67 -3.10 -24.24
N CYS A 359 16.20 -4.34 -24.19
CA CYS A 359 16.20 -5.28 -25.31
C CYS A 359 14.76 -5.77 -25.53
N ARG A 360 14.32 -5.87 -26.79
CA ARG A 360 13.06 -6.52 -27.11
C ARG A 360 13.13 -8.01 -26.80
N VAL A 361 12.01 -8.57 -26.31
CA VAL A 361 11.85 -10.01 -26.07
C VAL A 361 11.34 -10.67 -27.35
#